data_7dcaddf6287a3805729def62ead00ed0
#
_entry.id   7dcaddf6287a3805729def62ead00ed0
#
_cell.length_a   1.000
_cell.length_b   1.000
_cell.length_c   1.000
_cell.angle_alpha   90.00
_cell.angle_beta   90.00
_cell.angle_gamma   90.00
#
_symmetry.space_group_name_H-M   'P 1'
#
loop_
_entity.id
_entity.type
_entity.pdbx_description
1 polymer ?
#
loop_
_entity_poly.entity_id
_entity_poly.type
_entity_poly.pdbx_seq_one_letter_code
_entity_poly.pdbx_strand_id
1 'polypeptide(L)'
;TVEPLSFDNLEPRLPASVVALASLPGPDDADLSTVEILRRLEAIETALPDQGRAVVVGPAAALCDTPRDDAAARIQDRLIRRGRLRAALRLPMGIVPSRPREQLGLWVLGRIQEHESLRHETVATGCLAPESLVSAREALLDDIRVASDARVLSPRGLVVLRRIRLADILAGNKPLAP
;
A
#
# COMPACT_ATOMS: atom_id res chain seq x y z
N THR A 1 -6.77 -13.39 -16.61
CA THR A 1 -6.55 -12.38 -17.66
C THR A 1 -6.16 -11.09 -16.96
N VAL A 2 -5.06 -10.47 -17.37
CA VAL A 2 -4.63 -9.15 -16.88
C VAL A 2 -5.11 -8.15 -17.93
N GLU A 3 -6.00 -7.26 -17.53
CA GLU A 3 -6.50 -6.19 -18.39
C GLU A 3 -5.87 -4.86 -17.94
N PRO A 4 -5.27 -4.10 -18.87
CA PRO A 4 -4.78 -2.76 -18.52
C PRO A 4 -5.97 -1.83 -18.26
N LEU A 5 -5.96 -1.17 -17.10
CA LEU A 5 -6.95 -0.16 -16.74
C LEU A 5 -6.30 1.22 -16.83
N SER A 6 -6.92 2.13 -17.58
CA SER A 6 -6.56 3.55 -17.57
C SER A 6 -7.27 4.25 -16.42
N PHE A 7 -6.60 5.20 -15.76
CA PHE A 7 -7.19 6.01 -14.71
C PHE A 7 -8.36 6.87 -15.19
N ASP A 8 -8.35 7.25 -16.47
CA ASP A 8 -9.41 8.07 -17.08
C ASP A 8 -10.70 7.27 -17.31
N ASN A 9 -10.63 5.94 -17.27
CA ASN A 9 -11.72 5.01 -17.50
C ASN A 9 -11.95 4.04 -16.34
N LEU A 10 -11.55 4.41 -15.13
CA LEU A 10 -11.89 3.64 -13.92
C LEU A 10 -13.41 3.69 -13.75
N GLU A 11 -14.08 2.73 -14.38
CA GLU A 11 -15.50 2.52 -14.12
C GLU A 11 -15.70 2.17 -12.63
N PRO A 12 -16.75 2.71 -11.99
CA PRO A 12 -16.95 2.55 -10.55
C PRO A 12 -17.32 1.14 -10.10
N ARG A 13 -17.17 0.12 -10.97
CA ARG A 13 -17.55 -1.26 -10.65
C ARG A 13 -16.57 -2.29 -11.23
N LEU A 14 -15.44 -2.41 -10.55
CA LEU A 14 -14.58 -3.57 -10.76
C LEU A 14 -15.29 -4.86 -10.27
N PRO A 15 -15.00 -6.03 -10.86
CA PRO A 15 -15.56 -7.31 -10.39
C PRO A 15 -15.30 -7.54 -8.90
N ALA A 16 -16.25 -8.19 -8.20
CA ALA A 16 -16.21 -8.36 -6.74
C ALA A 16 -14.93 -9.02 -6.20
N SER A 17 -14.23 -9.82 -7.00
CA SER A 17 -13.00 -10.55 -6.62
C SER A 17 -11.76 -10.02 -7.34
N VAL A 18 -11.73 -8.75 -7.73
CA VAL A 18 -10.62 -8.16 -8.46
C VAL A 18 -9.37 -8.02 -7.59
N VAL A 19 -8.21 -8.26 -8.19
CA VAL A 19 -6.90 -7.83 -7.69
C VAL A 19 -6.33 -6.83 -8.67
N ALA A 20 -6.30 -5.56 -8.29
CA ALA A 20 -5.71 -4.50 -9.08
C ALA A 20 -4.21 -4.39 -8.81
N LEU A 21 -3.41 -4.20 -9.85
CA LEU A 21 -2.00 -3.86 -9.75
C LEU A 21 -1.81 -2.48 -10.38
N ALA A 22 -1.22 -1.56 -9.63
CA ALA A 22 -1.00 -0.20 -10.10
C ALA A 22 0.43 0.26 -9.84
N SER A 23 1.01 0.97 -10.79
CA SER A 23 2.24 1.74 -10.62
C SER A 23 1.91 3.22 -10.72
N LEU A 24 2.37 4.01 -9.75
CA LEU A 24 2.18 5.45 -9.70
C LEU A 24 3.54 6.16 -9.59
N PRO A 25 3.95 7.03 -10.51
CA PRO A 25 3.26 7.29 -11.78
C PRO A 25 3.26 6.07 -12.69
N GLY A 26 2.30 6.03 -13.63
CA GLY A 26 2.28 5.05 -14.70
C GLY A 26 3.45 5.24 -15.68
N PRO A 27 3.68 4.31 -16.61
CA PRO A 27 4.80 4.39 -17.55
C PRO A 27 4.73 5.61 -18.49
N ASP A 28 3.53 6.07 -18.80
CA ASP A 28 3.27 7.21 -19.69
C ASP A 28 3.00 8.53 -18.94
N ASP A 29 3.01 8.50 -17.63
CA ASP A 29 2.80 9.69 -16.82
C ASP A 29 4.07 10.53 -16.70
N ALA A 30 3.91 11.83 -16.78
CA ALA A 30 4.94 12.79 -16.36
C ALA A 30 5.18 12.69 -14.84
N ASP A 31 6.19 13.38 -14.35
CA ASP A 31 6.47 13.46 -12.92
C ASP A 31 5.25 14.01 -12.15
N LEU A 32 4.60 13.15 -11.40
CA LEU A 32 3.45 13.50 -10.58
C LEU A 32 3.91 14.04 -9.22
N SER A 33 3.24 15.07 -8.75
CA SER A 33 3.40 15.54 -7.37
C SER A 33 2.88 14.48 -6.37
N THR A 34 3.35 14.55 -5.13
CA THR A 34 2.85 13.68 -4.03
C THR A 34 1.33 13.76 -3.88
N VAL A 35 0.75 14.95 -4.04
CA VAL A 35 -0.71 15.16 -3.96
C VAL A 35 -1.43 14.40 -5.07
N GLU A 36 -0.93 14.46 -6.29
CA GLU A 36 -1.54 13.77 -7.44
C GLU A 36 -1.44 12.26 -7.31
N ILE A 37 -0.29 11.74 -6.86
CA ILE A 37 -0.11 10.31 -6.57
C ILE A 37 -1.14 9.84 -5.55
N LEU A 38 -1.30 10.57 -4.44
CA LEU A 38 -2.26 10.21 -3.40
C LEU A 38 -3.72 10.35 -3.85
N ARG A 39 -4.04 11.31 -4.72
CA ARG A 39 -5.38 11.40 -5.34
C ARG A 39 -5.67 10.21 -6.27
N ARG A 40 -4.69 9.77 -7.06
CA ARG A 40 -4.86 8.56 -7.88
C ARG A 40 -5.02 7.32 -7.03
N LEU A 41 -4.28 7.22 -5.93
CA LEU A 41 -4.46 6.15 -4.95
C LEU A 41 -5.86 6.17 -4.32
N GLU A 42 -6.39 7.35 -4.02
CA GLU A 42 -7.76 7.53 -3.52
C GLU A 42 -8.81 7.10 -4.56
N ALA A 43 -8.57 7.37 -5.85
CA ALA A 43 -9.43 6.91 -6.94
C ALA A 43 -9.42 5.37 -7.05
N ILE A 44 -8.24 4.75 -6.97
CA ILE A 44 -8.11 3.28 -6.95
C ILE A 44 -8.91 2.70 -5.77
N GLU A 45 -8.69 3.23 -4.56
CA GLU A 45 -9.37 2.76 -3.35
C GLU A 45 -10.89 2.87 -3.48
N THR A 46 -11.38 3.97 -4.06
CA THR A 46 -12.82 4.21 -4.25
C THR A 46 -13.43 3.27 -5.29
N ALA A 47 -12.69 2.93 -6.33
CA ALA A 47 -13.12 2.00 -7.38
C ALA A 47 -13.10 0.53 -6.93
N LEU A 48 -12.36 0.20 -5.87
CA LEU A 48 -12.30 -1.17 -5.36
C LEU A 48 -13.62 -1.58 -4.71
N PRO A 49 -14.21 -2.71 -5.10
CA PRO A 49 -15.35 -3.29 -4.41
C PRO A 49 -14.95 -3.74 -2.99
N ASP A 50 -15.92 -4.06 -2.14
CA ASP A 50 -15.65 -4.42 -0.74
C ASP A 50 -14.71 -5.60 -0.58
N GLN A 51 -14.77 -6.57 -1.48
CA GLN A 51 -13.89 -7.74 -1.50
C GLN A 51 -12.63 -7.54 -2.37
N GLY A 52 -12.52 -6.39 -3.04
CA GLY A 52 -11.41 -6.06 -3.91
C GLY A 52 -10.10 -5.88 -3.15
N ARG A 53 -9.02 -6.15 -3.85
CA ARG A 53 -7.65 -5.94 -3.36
C ARG A 53 -6.87 -5.13 -4.38
N ALA A 54 -5.90 -4.35 -3.90
CA ALA A 54 -4.96 -3.70 -4.79
C ALA A 54 -3.54 -3.77 -4.22
N VAL A 55 -2.59 -3.86 -5.13
CA VAL A 55 -1.17 -3.63 -4.84
C VAL A 55 -0.74 -2.41 -5.62
N VAL A 56 -0.30 -1.39 -4.91
CA VAL A 56 0.09 -0.12 -5.51
C VAL A 56 1.56 0.13 -5.21
N VAL A 57 2.34 0.36 -6.26
CA VAL A 57 3.76 0.74 -6.18
C VAL A 57 3.89 2.20 -6.58
N GLY A 58 4.68 2.96 -5.83
CA GLY A 58 4.91 4.39 -6.11
C GLY A 58 6.08 4.93 -5.31
N PRO A 59 6.39 6.23 -5.42
CA PRO A 59 7.45 6.85 -4.66
C PRO A 59 7.27 6.66 -3.15
N ALA A 60 8.33 6.26 -2.46
CA ALA A 60 8.31 6.09 -1.00
C ALA A 60 7.94 7.39 -0.28
N ALA A 61 8.33 8.53 -0.84
CA ALA A 61 7.96 9.86 -0.33
C ALA A 61 6.43 10.07 -0.25
N ALA A 62 5.65 9.43 -1.12
CA ALA A 62 4.19 9.51 -1.09
C ALA A 62 3.56 8.38 -0.25
N LEU A 63 4.13 7.16 -0.32
CA LEU A 63 3.51 5.98 0.26
C LEU A 63 4.04 5.61 1.66
N CYS A 64 5.27 5.98 1.99
CA CYS A 64 5.91 5.55 3.23
C CYS A 64 6.23 6.69 4.19
N ASP A 65 6.59 7.85 3.65
CA ASP A 65 6.98 9.01 4.46
C ASP A 65 5.75 9.81 4.91
N THR A 66 5.94 10.62 5.95
CA THR A 66 4.97 11.66 6.30
C THR A 66 5.11 12.79 5.27
N PRO A 67 4.07 13.09 4.48
CA PRO A 67 4.15 14.16 3.51
C PRO A 67 4.44 15.51 4.18
N ARG A 68 5.26 16.34 3.53
CA ARG A 68 5.55 17.70 4.00
C ARG A 68 4.46 18.70 3.62
N ASP A 69 3.72 18.39 2.58
CA ASP A 69 2.59 19.20 2.11
C ASP A 69 1.33 18.84 2.89
N ASP A 70 0.65 19.84 3.44
CA ASP A 70 -0.55 19.66 4.26
C ASP A 70 -1.72 19.02 3.48
N ALA A 71 -1.84 19.30 2.19
CA ALA A 71 -2.87 18.69 1.35
C ALA A 71 -2.59 17.21 1.16
N ALA A 72 -1.34 16.84 0.87
CA ALA A 72 -0.91 15.46 0.76
C ALA A 72 -1.09 14.71 2.09
N ALA A 73 -0.70 15.33 3.22
CA ALA A 73 -0.86 14.74 4.55
C ALA A 73 -2.33 14.42 4.87
N ARG A 74 -3.25 15.35 4.55
CA ARG A 74 -4.69 15.12 4.76
C ARG A 74 -5.24 14.00 3.89
N ILE A 75 -4.77 13.86 2.64
CA ILE A 75 -5.22 12.77 1.76
C ILE A 75 -4.69 11.45 2.31
N GLN A 76 -3.40 11.38 2.66
CA GLN A 76 -2.81 10.16 3.22
C GLN A 76 -3.51 9.73 4.52
N ASP A 77 -3.76 10.66 5.46
CA ASP A 77 -4.49 10.40 6.70
C ASP A 77 -5.90 9.86 6.42
N ARG A 78 -6.62 10.44 5.46
CA ARG A 78 -7.96 9.99 5.06
C ARG A 78 -7.94 8.58 4.46
N LEU A 79 -6.97 8.28 3.59
CA LEU A 79 -6.78 6.94 3.00
C LEU A 79 -6.52 5.89 4.09
N ILE A 80 -5.65 6.21 5.05
CA ILE A 80 -5.34 5.32 6.16
C ILE A 80 -6.59 5.08 7.03
N ARG A 81 -7.38 6.12 7.32
CA ARG A 81 -8.60 6.02 8.16
C ARG A 81 -9.73 5.23 7.49
N ARG A 82 -9.74 5.08 6.18
CA ARG A 82 -10.72 4.24 5.49
C ARG A 82 -10.57 2.75 5.77
N GLY A 83 -9.47 2.34 6.42
CA GLY A 83 -9.29 0.99 6.92
C GLY A 83 -9.07 -0.08 5.85
N ARG A 84 -8.64 0.29 4.64
CA ARG A 84 -8.27 -0.67 3.59
C ARG A 84 -6.79 -1.03 3.57
N LEU A 85 -5.93 -0.21 4.17
CA LEU A 85 -4.50 -0.44 4.17
C LEU A 85 -4.15 -1.67 5.02
N ARG A 86 -3.53 -2.68 4.40
CA ARG A 86 -3.13 -3.93 5.04
C ARG A 86 -1.62 -4.04 5.20
N ALA A 87 -0.88 -3.56 4.22
CA ALA A 87 0.57 -3.51 4.31
C ALA A 87 1.12 -2.25 3.66
N ALA A 88 2.21 -1.73 4.22
CA ALA A 88 3.01 -0.66 3.67
C ALA A 88 4.49 -1.04 3.77
N LEU A 89 5.16 -1.11 2.65
CA LEU A 89 6.55 -1.55 2.56
C LEU A 89 7.39 -0.49 1.86
N ARG A 90 8.59 -0.28 2.37
CA ARG A 90 9.62 0.46 1.67
C ARG A 90 10.49 -0.52 0.91
N LEU A 91 10.63 -0.30 -0.39
CA LEU A 91 11.42 -1.16 -1.27
C LEU A 91 12.87 -0.66 -1.32
N PRO A 92 13.84 -1.54 -1.62
CA PRO A 92 15.23 -1.12 -1.80
C PRO A 92 15.39 -0.16 -2.98
N MET A 93 16.42 0.67 -2.95
CA MET A 93 16.78 1.50 -4.10
C MET A 93 17.26 0.63 -5.27
N GLY A 94 17.10 1.15 -6.49
CA GLY A 94 17.61 0.50 -7.70
C GLY A 94 16.77 -0.66 -8.24
N ILE A 95 15.57 -0.91 -7.68
CA ILE A 95 14.67 -1.96 -8.20
C ILE A 95 14.24 -1.65 -9.63
N VAL A 96 13.98 -0.38 -9.94
CA VAL A 96 13.60 0.05 -11.27
C VAL A 96 14.84 0.59 -11.99
N PRO A 97 15.35 -0.13 -13.01
CA PRO A 97 16.58 0.26 -13.71
C PRO A 97 16.52 1.67 -14.32
N SER A 98 15.35 2.09 -14.81
CA SER A 98 15.14 3.43 -15.36
C SER A 98 15.15 4.55 -14.31
N ARG A 99 14.99 4.21 -13.03
CA ARG A 99 14.93 5.15 -11.89
C ARG A 99 15.79 4.66 -10.71
N PRO A 100 17.10 4.50 -10.89
CA PRO A 100 17.96 3.81 -9.90
C PRO A 100 18.10 4.56 -8.58
N ARG A 101 17.82 5.86 -8.57
CA ARG A 101 17.88 6.70 -7.35
C ARG A 101 16.54 6.91 -6.67
N GLU A 102 15.47 6.44 -7.27
CA GLU A 102 14.13 6.55 -6.70
C GLU A 102 13.90 5.42 -5.70
N GLN A 103 13.54 5.79 -4.49
CA GLN A 103 13.08 4.84 -3.49
C GLN A 103 11.58 4.66 -3.65
N LEU A 104 11.16 3.42 -3.82
CA LEU A 104 9.76 3.07 -3.99
C LEU A 104 9.16 2.57 -2.68
N GLY A 105 7.87 2.79 -2.57
CA GLY A 105 6.99 2.18 -1.58
C GLY A 105 5.98 1.26 -2.26
N LEU A 106 5.42 0.36 -1.47
CA LEU A 106 4.36 -0.55 -1.88
C LEU A 106 3.26 -0.52 -0.84
N TRP A 107 2.03 -0.29 -1.28
CA TRP A 107 0.84 -0.45 -0.46
C TRP A 107 0.04 -1.67 -0.91
N VAL A 108 -0.44 -2.44 0.06
CA VAL A 108 -1.43 -3.49 -0.15
C VAL A 108 -2.74 -3.03 0.45
N LEU A 109 -3.74 -2.87 -0.42
CA LEU A 109 -5.11 -2.56 -0.02
C LEU A 109 -5.92 -3.84 0.00
N GLY A 110 -6.71 -4.04 1.03
CA GLY A 110 -7.54 -5.20 1.21
C GLY A 110 -9.00 -4.86 1.46
N ARG A 111 -9.75 -5.86 1.89
CA ARG A 111 -11.16 -5.74 2.24
C ARG A 111 -11.33 -4.78 3.42
N ILE A 112 -12.41 -3.99 3.41
CA ILE A 112 -12.86 -3.25 4.60
C ILE A 112 -13.35 -4.28 5.64
N GLN A 113 -12.89 -4.13 6.87
CA GLN A 113 -13.39 -4.95 8.00
C GLN A 113 -14.48 -4.18 8.72
N GLU A 114 -15.71 -4.68 8.64
CA GLU A 114 -16.90 -3.97 9.09
C GLU A 114 -17.00 -3.76 10.62
N HIS A 115 -16.15 -4.41 11.43
CA HIS A 115 -16.37 -4.48 12.88
C HIS A 115 -15.16 -4.22 13.77
N GLU A 116 -14.00 -3.92 13.23
CA GLU A 116 -12.87 -3.58 14.09
C GLU A 116 -12.77 -2.07 14.27
N SER A 117 -12.81 -1.63 15.52
CA SER A 117 -12.47 -0.25 15.85
C SER A 117 -11.05 0.05 15.34
N LEU A 118 -10.86 1.20 14.68
CA LEU A 118 -9.55 1.67 14.21
C LEU A 118 -8.43 1.57 15.26
N ARG A 119 -8.82 1.51 16.56
CA ARG A 119 -7.88 1.35 17.67
C ARG A 119 -7.21 -0.02 17.72
N HIS A 120 -7.83 -1.04 17.17
CA HIS A 120 -7.32 -2.41 17.16
C HIS A 120 -6.75 -2.83 15.79
N GLU A 121 -7.01 -2.02 14.77
CA GLU A 121 -6.46 -2.28 13.45
C GLU A 121 -4.94 -2.16 13.43
N THR A 122 -4.32 -3.08 12.72
CA THR A 122 -2.87 -3.11 12.51
C THR A 122 -2.54 -3.16 11.03
N VAL A 123 -1.45 -2.51 10.66
CA VAL A 123 -0.87 -2.56 9.32
C VAL A 123 0.46 -3.31 9.38
N ALA A 124 0.69 -4.21 8.45
CA ALA A 124 1.98 -4.85 8.30
C ALA A 124 2.96 -3.88 7.63
N THR A 125 4.12 -3.64 8.23
CA THR A 125 5.08 -2.68 7.69
C THR A 125 6.48 -3.25 7.68
N GLY A 126 7.32 -2.79 6.75
CA GLY A 126 8.71 -3.19 6.67
C GLY A 126 9.51 -2.36 5.69
N CYS A 127 10.82 -2.34 5.92
CA CYS A 127 11.80 -1.86 4.96
C CYS A 127 12.56 -3.07 4.44
N LEU A 128 12.51 -3.30 3.14
CA LEU A 128 13.14 -4.44 2.52
C LEU A 128 14.58 -4.10 2.12
N ALA A 129 15.51 -4.94 2.51
CA ALA A 129 16.87 -4.92 1.98
C ALA A 129 16.93 -5.63 0.61
N PRO A 130 17.87 -5.29 -0.27
CA PRO A 130 18.02 -5.95 -1.58
C PRO A 130 18.11 -7.48 -1.46
N GLU A 131 18.82 -7.96 -0.46
CA GLU A 131 19.01 -9.38 -0.20
C GLU A 131 17.70 -10.07 0.18
N SER A 132 16.81 -9.35 0.85
CA SER A 132 15.50 -9.88 1.30
C SER A 132 14.54 -10.17 0.14
N LEU A 133 14.67 -9.47 -0.98
CA LEU A 133 13.84 -9.72 -2.16
C LEU A 133 14.15 -11.07 -2.82
N VAL A 134 15.35 -11.56 -2.66
CA VAL A 134 15.79 -12.84 -3.23
C VAL A 134 15.65 -13.96 -2.20
N SER A 135 16.24 -13.77 -1.00
CA SER A 135 16.34 -14.83 0.01
C SER A 135 15.07 -15.02 0.84
N ALA A 136 14.27 -13.99 1.01
CA ALA A 136 13.03 -14.02 1.83
C ALA A 136 11.74 -13.86 1.03
N ARG A 137 11.79 -14.05 -0.30
CA ARG A 137 10.64 -13.83 -1.19
C ARG A 137 9.40 -14.59 -0.76
N GLU A 138 9.53 -15.87 -0.46
CA GLU A 138 8.39 -16.71 -0.05
C GLU A 138 7.82 -16.25 1.28
N ALA A 139 8.69 -15.98 2.27
CA ALA A 139 8.26 -15.47 3.57
C ALA A 139 7.56 -14.11 3.45
N LEU A 140 8.05 -13.23 2.59
CA LEU A 140 7.41 -11.94 2.31
C LEU A 140 6.04 -12.11 1.67
N LEU A 141 5.89 -13.01 0.71
CA LEU A 141 4.60 -13.29 0.08
C LEU A 141 3.61 -13.87 1.09
N ASP A 142 4.06 -14.74 1.98
CA ASP A 142 3.23 -15.27 3.05
C ASP A 142 2.83 -14.19 4.06
N ASP A 143 3.75 -13.31 4.44
CA ASP A 143 3.46 -12.16 5.30
C ASP A 143 2.40 -11.24 4.67
N ILE A 144 2.51 -10.95 3.36
CA ILE A 144 1.53 -10.14 2.62
C ILE A 144 0.17 -10.85 2.57
N ARG A 145 0.13 -12.17 2.36
CA ARG A 145 -1.11 -12.94 2.40
C ARG A 145 -1.78 -12.86 3.77
N VAL A 146 -0.99 -13.09 4.84
CA VAL A 146 -1.47 -13.01 6.22
C VAL A 146 -1.96 -11.59 6.57
N ALA A 147 -1.28 -10.56 6.08
CA ALA A 147 -1.71 -9.18 6.28
C ALA A 147 -2.99 -8.84 5.51
N SER A 148 -3.14 -9.41 4.30
CA SER A 148 -4.27 -9.12 3.40
C SER A 148 -5.56 -9.84 3.80
N ASP A 149 -5.47 -10.92 4.55
CA ASP A 149 -6.63 -11.72 5.00
C ASP A 149 -6.64 -11.83 6.52
N ALA A 150 -7.50 -11.05 7.16
CA ALA A 150 -7.67 -11.05 8.61
C ALA A 150 -8.12 -12.41 9.19
N ARG A 151 -8.62 -13.31 8.34
CA ARG A 151 -9.02 -14.67 8.74
C ARG A 151 -7.83 -15.64 8.81
N VAL A 152 -6.71 -15.28 8.19
CA VAL A 152 -5.50 -16.08 8.25
C VAL A 152 -4.72 -15.70 9.50
N LEU A 153 -5.06 -16.32 10.60
CA LEU A 153 -4.22 -16.33 11.79
C LEU A 153 -3.01 -17.22 11.48
N SER A 154 -1.89 -16.59 11.10
CA SER A 154 -0.64 -17.34 11.02
C SER A 154 -0.17 -17.67 12.43
N PRO A 155 -0.07 -18.95 12.81
CA PRO A 155 0.47 -19.33 14.12
C PRO A 155 1.95 -18.95 14.29
N ARG A 156 2.63 -18.61 13.20
CA ARG A 156 4.06 -18.22 13.19
C ARG A 156 4.28 -16.72 13.25
N GLY A 157 3.22 -15.88 13.20
CA GLY A 157 3.37 -14.42 13.08
C GLY A 157 3.94 -14.00 11.73
N LEU A 158 4.32 -12.73 11.62
CA LEU A 158 5.03 -12.19 10.46
C LEU A 158 6.54 -12.44 10.62
N VAL A 159 7.22 -12.82 9.54
CA VAL A 159 8.64 -13.17 9.53
C VAL A 159 9.51 -12.00 9.06
N VAL A 160 9.07 -11.32 8.01
CA VAL A 160 9.79 -10.20 7.35
C VAL A 160 9.18 -8.87 7.75
N LEU A 161 7.87 -8.83 7.90
CA LEU A 161 7.11 -7.63 8.24
C LEU A 161 6.80 -7.56 9.73
N ARG A 162 6.51 -6.38 10.22
CA ARG A 162 6.03 -6.16 11.60
C ARG A 162 4.66 -5.51 11.59
N ARG A 163 3.85 -5.78 12.60
CA ARG A 163 2.55 -5.09 12.77
C ARG A 163 2.73 -3.81 13.55
N ILE A 164 2.16 -2.73 13.05
CA ILE A 164 2.05 -1.45 13.74
C ILE A 164 0.56 -1.15 13.89
N ARG A 165 0.18 -0.61 15.06
CA ARG A 165 -1.21 -0.15 15.27
C ARG A 165 -1.47 1.06 14.40
N LEU A 166 -2.63 1.06 13.76
CA LEU A 166 -3.06 2.18 12.92
C LEU A 166 -3.15 3.48 13.75
N ALA A 167 -3.59 3.38 14.99
CA ALA A 167 -3.65 4.52 15.91
C ALA A 167 -2.28 5.17 16.14
N ASP A 168 -1.19 4.39 16.22
CA ASP A 168 0.17 4.92 16.42
C ASP A 168 0.65 5.68 15.17
N ILE A 169 0.27 5.22 13.98
CA ILE A 169 0.58 5.89 12.71
C ILE A 169 -0.18 7.22 12.63
N LEU A 170 -1.49 7.19 12.88
CA LEU A 170 -2.36 8.37 12.82
C LEU A 170 -2.02 9.43 13.87
N ALA A 171 -1.46 9.03 15.01
CA ALA A 171 -0.95 9.95 16.02
C ALA A 171 0.41 10.57 15.65
N GLY A 172 0.99 10.22 14.50
CA GLY A 172 2.32 10.68 14.08
C GLY A 172 3.48 10.10 14.89
N ASN A 173 3.21 9.09 15.73
CA ASN A 173 4.21 8.49 16.60
C ASN A 173 5.16 7.54 15.85
N LYS A 174 4.77 7.09 14.67
CA LYS A 174 5.57 6.16 13.85
C LYS A 174 5.39 6.45 12.36
N PRO A 175 6.45 6.34 11.54
CA PRO A 175 6.33 6.38 10.10
C PRO A 175 5.51 5.18 9.63
N LEU A 176 4.86 5.32 8.49
CA LEU A 176 4.03 4.27 7.92
C LEU A 176 4.88 3.06 7.50
N ALA A 177 6.05 3.30 6.92
CA ALA A 177 7.08 2.28 6.73
C ALA A 177 8.45 2.88 7.03
N PRO A 178 9.22 2.30 7.94
CA PRO A 178 10.52 2.84 8.38
C PRO A 178 11.57 2.83 7.27
#